data_963468d149b7c4f6159f949e4920ba1d
#
_entry.id   963468d149b7c4f6159f949e4920ba1d
#
_cell.length_a   1.000
_cell.length_b   1.000
_cell.length_c   1.000
_cell.angle_alpha   90.00
_cell.angle_beta   90.00
_cell.angle_gamma   90.00
#
_symmetry.space_group_name_H-M   'P 1'
#
loop_
_entity.id
_entity.type
_entity.pdbx_description
1 polymer ?
#
loop_
_entity_poly.entity_id
_entity_poly.type
_entity_poly.pdbx_seq_one_letter_code
_entity_poly.pdbx_strand_id
1 'polypeptide(L)'
;LIDTPGHVDFTAEVERSLRVLDGAVAVFCAVAGVQPQSETVWRQMNKYSVPRIAFINKMDRTGADFYGAVEDIKTKLNGNPHPIYLPIGSEDKLKGLIDLVTMKAFVYDENDPQGIKFDTVEIPAEYKEKAEQYRASLIEGVADFDDDIMERFLEGETNFEPDELRRAIRKATLSRKFVAVIPG
;
A
#
# COMPACT_ATOMS: atom_id res chain seq x y z
N LEU A 1 -14.86 -0.54 13.54
CA LEU A 1 -13.53 -1.10 13.40
C LEU A 1 -13.46 -2.39 14.21
N ILE A 2 -13.01 -3.48 13.58
CA ILE A 2 -12.79 -4.76 14.24
C ILE A 2 -11.27 -5.03 14.14
N ASP A 3 -10.60 -5.09 15.28
CA ASP A 3 -9.21 -5.51 15.39
C ASP A 3 -9.16 -7.03 15.59
N THR A 4 -8.38 -7.72 14.77
CA THR A 4 -8.25 -9.18 14.82
C THR A 4 -6.81 -9.56 15.13
N PRO A 5 -6.59 -10.41 16.17
CA PRO A 5 -5.26 -10.86 16.50
C PRO A 5 -4.68 -11.72 15.38
N GLY A 6 -3.39 -11.52 15.09
CA GLY A 6 -2.66 -12.26 14.05
C GLY A 6 -2.22 -13.68 14.44
N HIS A 7 -2.66 -14.21 15.58
CA HIS A 7 -2.25 -15.54 16.06
C HIS A 7 -3.09 -16.66 15.48
N VAL A 8 -2.48 -17.81 15.24
CA VAL A 8 -3.12 -19.01 14.64
C VAL A 8 -4.32 -19.49 15.45
N ASP A 9 -4.27 -19.31 16.78
CA ASP A 9 -5.33 -19.75 17.70
C ASP A 9 -6.65 -18.98 17.52
N PHE A 10 -6.63 -17.81 16.87
CA PHE A 10 -7.80 -16.95 16.65
C PHE A 10 -8.40 -17.04 15.25
N THR A 11 -8.04 -18.08 14.48
CA THR A 11 -8.49 -18.24 13.09
C THR A 11 -10.01 -18.21 12.93
N ALA A 12 -10.73 -18.80 13.89
CA ALA A 12 -12.20 -18.82 13.87
C ALA A 12 -12.82 -17.43 14.12
N GLU A 13 -12.19 -16.60 14.95
CA GLU A 13 -12.63 -15.22 15.22
C GLU A 13 -12.38 -14.33 14.01
N VAL A 14 -11.21 -14.46 13.39
CA VAL A 14 -10.88 -13.78 12.13
C VAL A 14 -11.89 -14.15 11.05
N GLU A 15 -12.21 -15.45 10.89
CA GLU A 15 -13.16 -15.91 9.88
C GLU A 15 -14.59 -15.39 10.13
N ARG A 16 -15.03 -15.32 11.38
CA ARG A 16 -16.33 -14.72 11.74
C ARG A 16 -16.38 -13.24 11.40
N SER A 17 -15.31 -12.51 11.70
CA SER A 17 -15.20 -11.08 11.41
C SER A 17 -15.25 -10.82 9.89
N LEU A 18 -14.54 -11.60 9.09
CA LEU A 18 -14.49 -11.44 7.63
C LEU A 18 -15.86 -11.54 6.94
N ARG A 19 -16.83 -12.23 7.56
CA ARG A 19 -18.18 -12.37 6.98
C ARG A 19 -18.98 -11.07 6.96
N VAL A 20 -18.61 -10.09 7.78
CA VAL A 20 -19.34 -8.83 7.97
C VAL A 20 -18.53 -7.60 7.58
N LEU A 21 -17.29 -7.78 7.08
CA LEU A 21 -16.42 -6.68 6.72
C LEU A 21 -16.68 -6.18 5.30
N ASP A 22 -16.80 -4.87 5.15
CA ASP A 22 -16.83 -4.18 3.85
C ASP A 22 -15.43 -4.02 3.25
N GLY A 23 -14.39 -4.08 4.06
CA GLY A 23 -12.99 -3.99 3.66
C GLY A 23 -12.04 -4.28 4.82
N ALA A 24 -10.77 -4.49 4.52
CA ALA A 24 -9.74 -4.80 5.50
C ALA A 24 -8.43 -4.06 5.25
N VAL A 25 -7.68 -3.84 6.33
CA VAL A 25 -6.26 -3.46 6.28
C VAL A 25 -5.44 -4.70 6.63
N ALA A 26 -4.72 -5.24 5.64
CA ALA A 26 -3.79 -6.33 5.86
C ALA A 26 -2.44 -5.78 6.30
N VAL A 27 -2.06 -6.03 7.55
CA VAL A 27 -0.81 -5.51 8.14
C VAL A 27 0.30 -6.53 7.97
N PHE A 28 1.40 -6.12 7.34
CA PHE A 28 2.62 -6.92 7.16
C PHE A 28 3.79 -6.26 7.89
N CYS A 29 4.74 -7.06 8.33
CA CYS A 29 5.96 -6.56 8.96
C CYS A 29 7.01 -6.26 7.90
N ALA A 30 7.58 -5.04 7.90
CA ALA A 30 8.64 -4.66 6.97
C ALA A 30 9.92 -5.52 7.10
N VAL A 31 10.15 -6.10 8.29
CA VAL A 31 11.34 -6.96 8.55
C VAL A 31 11.08 -8.41 8.15
N ALA A 32 9.89 -8.93 8.47
CA ALA A 32 9.57 -10.35 8.29
C ALA A 32 8.83 -10.66 6.97
N GLY A 33 8.34 -9.64 6.28
CA GLY A 33 7.55 -9.81 5.06
C GLY A 33 6.25 -10.57 5.28
N VAL A 34 5.89 -11.40 4.31
CA VAL A 34 4.73 -12.29 4.40
C VAL A 34 5.10 -13.53 5.21
N GLN A 35 4.29 -13.81 6.23
CA GLN A 35 4.41 -14.96 7.13
C GLN A 35 3.26 -15.96 6.91
N PRO A 36 3.36 -17.23 7.37
CA PRO A 36 2.32 -18.24 7.19
C PRO A 36 0.92 -17.82 7.70
N GLN A 37 0.88 -17.05 8.79
CA GLN A 37 -0.38 -16.48 9.32
C GLN A 37 -1.00 -15.49 8.33
N SER A 38 -0.17 -14.63 7.72
CA SER A 38 -0.61 -13.67 6.70
C SER A 38 -1.22 -14.38 5.50
N GLU A 39 -0.62 -15.49 5.03
CA GLU A 39 -1.16 -16.31 3.94
C GLU A 39 -2.53 -16.89 4.28
N THR A 40 -2.71 -17.37 5.52
CA THR A 40 -3.98 -17.94 5.99
C THR A 40 -5.09 -16.89 5.96
N VAL A 41 -4.83 -15.71 6.55
CA VAL A 41 -5.80 -14.60 6.57
C VAL A 41 -6.08 -14.09 5.16
N TRP A 42 -5.06 -13.99 4.32
CA TRP A 42 -5.22 -13.59 2.92
C TRP A 42 -6.14 -14.51 2.13
N ARG A 43 -5.97 -15.84 2.29
CA ARG A 43 -6.85 -16.85 1.68
C ARG A 43 -8.29 -16.73 2.19
N GLN A 44 -8.47 -16.46 3.47
CA GLN A 44 -9.80 -16.21 4.05
C GLN A 44 -10.44 -14.94 3.48
N MET A 45 -9.70 -13.82 3.36
CA MET A 45 -10.19 -12.61 2.72
C MET A 45 -10.62 -12.87 1.25
N ASN A 46 -9.88 -13.72 0.51
CA ASN A 46 -10.28 -14.14 -0.83
C ASN A 46 -11.60 -14.94 -0.81
N LYS A 47 -11.73 -15.88 0.10
CA LYS A 47 -12.93 -16.72 0.28
C LYS A 47 -14.19 -15.87 0.55
N TYR A 48 -14.06 -14.84 1.37
CA TYR A 48 -15.19 -13.96 1.74
C TYR A 48 -15.29 -12.72 0.85
N SER A 49 -14.49 -12.62 -0.18
CA SER A 49 -14.54 -11.53 -1.15
C SER A 49 -14.31 -10.13 -0.52
N VAL A 50 -13.46 -10.05 0.51
CA VAL A 50 -13.19 -8.80 1.24
C VAL A 50 -12.15 -7.98 0.47
N PRO A 51 -12.48 -6.74 0.02
CA PRO A 51 -11.50 -5.81 -0.50
C PRO A 51 -10.48 -5.43 0.57
N ARG A 52 -9.24 -5.15 0.18
CA ARG A 52 -8.19 -4.85 1.15
C ARG A 52 -7.15 -3.88 0.62
N ILE A 53 -6.54 -3.16 1.56
CA ILE A 53 -5.27 -2.46 1.37
C ILE A 53 -4.20 -3.17 2.18
N ALA A 54 -2.94 -3.04 1.81
CA ALA A 54 -1.81 -3.56 2.57
C ALA A 54 -1.10 -2.42 3.30
N PHE A 55 -0.77 -2.62 4.56
CA PHE A 55 0.02 -1.70 5.36
C PHE A 55 1.31 -2.39 5.79
N ILE A 56 2.45 -1.85 5.37
CA ILE A 56 3.77 -2.37 5.71
C ILE A 56 4.26 -1.64 6.96
N ASN A 57 4.09 -2.29 8.09
CA ASN A 57 4.34 -1.77 9.44
C ASN A 57 5.79 -2.01 9.88
N LYS A 58 6.27 -1.24 10.84
CA LYS A 58 7.60 -1.34 11.44
C LYS A 58 8.72 -0.94 10.48
N MET A 59 8.49 0.10 9.70
CA MET A 59 9.50 0.67 8.81
C MET A 59 10.69 1.30 9.55
N ASP A 60 10.52 1.57 10.85
CA ASP A 60 11.52 2.10 11.79
C ASP A 60 12.47 1.02 12.33
N ARG A 61 12.19 -0.26 12.12
CA ARG A 61 12.98 -1.36 12.70
C ARG A 61 14.18 -1.72 11.84
N THR A 62 15.25 -2.14 12.49
CA THR A 62 16.46 -2.68 11.82
C THR A 62 16.09 -3.88 10.95
N GLY A 63 16.52 -3.85 9.68
CA GLY A 63 16.19 -4.85 8.68
C GLY A 63 14.85 -4.60 7.95
N ALA A 64 14.24 -3.44 8.13
CA ALA A 64 13.02 -3.07 7.39
C ALA A 64 13.28 -2.95 5.89
N ASP A 65 12.54 -3.71 5.09
CA ASP A 65 12.58 -3.71 3.64
C ASP A 65 11.16 -3.61 3.07
N PHE A 66 10.76 -2.38 2.75
CA PHE A 66 9.46 -2.11 2.14
C PHE A 66 9.28 -2.84 0.81
N TYR A 67 10.28 -2.76 -0.05
CA TYR A 67 10.18 -3.31 -1.41
C TYR A 67 10.18 -4.83 -1.41
N GLY A 68 10.96 -5.44 -0.52
CA GLY A 68 10.93 -6.88 -0.28
C GLY A 68 9.56 -7.35 0.22
N ALA A 69 8.93 -6.61 1.13
CA ALA A 69 7.60 -6.92 1.62
C ALA A 69 6.52 -6.79 0.51
N VAL A 70 6.63 -5.80 -0.37
CA VAL A 70 5.76 -5.65 -1.55
C VAL A 70 5.92 -6.82 -2.50
N GLU A 71 7.16 -7.25 -2.79
CA GLU A 71 7.43 -8.40 -3.65
C GLU A 71 6.93 -9.71 -3.01
N ASP A 72 7.01 -9.85 -1.71
CA ASP A 72 6.42 -10.99 -0.98
C ASP A 72 4.90 -11.09 -1.17
N ILE A 73 4.18 -9.96 -1.15
CA ILE A 73 2.73 -9.95 -1.43
C ILE A 73 2.45 -10.47 -2.83
N LYS A 74 3.27 -10.10 -3.80
CA LYS A 74 3.14 -10.55 -5.18
C LYS A 74 3.45 -12.04 -5.33
N THR A 75 4.57 -12.49 -4.81
CA THR A 75 5.11 -13.83 -5.07
C THR A 75 4.49 -14.90 -4.16
N LYS A 76 4.29 -14.59 -2.86
CA LYS A 76 3.78 -15.56 -1.88
C LYS A 76 2.25 -15.57 -1.79
N LEU A 77 1.61 -14.40 -1.99
CA LEU A 77 0.15 -14.28 -1.87
C LEU A 77 -0.57 -14.24 -3.22
N ASN A 78 0.18 -14.23 -4.33
CA ASN A 78 -0.36 -14.00 -5.68
C ASN A 78 -1.25 -12.75 -5.73
N GLY A 79 -0.84 -11.72 -4.97
CA GLY A 79 -1.48 -10.42 -4.95
C GLY A 79 -1.03 -9.56 -6.13
N ASN A 80 -1.73 -8.45 -6.37
CA ASN A 80 -1.33 -7.43 -7.32
C ASN A 80 -1.06 -6.11 -6.54
N PRO A 81 0.09 -5.99 -5.84
CA PRO A 81 0.39 -4.86 -4.98
C PRO A 81 0.89 -3.66 -5.77
N HIS A 82 0.31 -2.51 -5.49
CA HIS A 82 0.74 -1.22 -6.03
C HIS A 82 0.96 -0.23 -4.89
N PRO A 83 2.21 0.17 -4.60
CA PRO A 83 2.48 1.26 -3.68
C PRO A 83 1.76 2.53 -4.10
N ILE A 84 1.09 3.18 -3.15
CA ILE A 84 0.53 4.54 -3.31
C ILE A 84 1.35 5.57 -2.55
N TYR A 85 2.20 5.10 -1.63
CA TYR A 85 3.27 5.86 -0.98
C TYR A 85 4.57 5.09 -1.04
N LEU A 86 5.70 5.81 -1.15
CA LEU A 86 7.03 5.25 -1.00
C LEU A 86 7.71 5.81 0.25
N PRO A 87 8.50 5.04 0.99
CA PRO A 87 9.23 5.56 2.13
C PRO A 87 10.43 6.41 1.68
N ILE A 88 10.70 7.47 2.44
CA ILE A 88 11.95 8.24 2.39
C ILE A 88 12.85 7.74 3.51
N GLY A 89 13.85 6.95 3.13
CA GLY A 89 14.69 6.24 4.10
C GLY A 89 14.03 4.96 4.64
N SER A 90 14.69 4.35 5.59
CA SER A 90 14.24 3.15 6.32
C SER A 90 14.93 3.08 7.67
N GLU A 91 14.44 2.25 8.57
CA GLU A 91 15.00 2.07 9.90
C GLU A 91 15.05 3.38 10.70
N ASP A 92 16.15 3.68 11.37
CA ASP A 92 16.41 4.94 12.09
C ASP A 92 16.50 6.17 11.17
N LYS A 93 16.54 5.96 9.85
CA LYS A 93 16.60 7.02 8.83
C LYS A 93 15.27 7.21 8.11
N LEU A 94 14.19 6.64 8.60
CA LEU A 94 12.86 6.89 8.06
C LEU A 94 12.47 8.35 8.35
N LYS A 95 12.41 9.17 7.30
CA LYS A 95 12.18 10.63 7.39
C LYS A 95 10.81 11.06 6.90
N GLY A 96 10.12 10.21 6.16
CA GLY A 96 8.86 10.62 5.56
C GLY A 96 8.37 9.67 4.48
N LEU A 97 7.40 10.14 3.71
CA LEU A 97 6.75 9.39 2.63
C LEU A 97 6.66 10.24 1.37
N ILE A 98 6.71 9.58 0.22
CA ILE A 98 6.39 10.17 -1.07
C ILE A 98 4.97 9.75 -1.45
N ASP A 99 4.09 10.69 -1.67
CA ASP A 99 2.74 10.47 -2.19
C ASP A 99 2.79 10.38 -3.71
N LEU A 100 2.55 9.20 -4.25
CA LEU A 100 2.55 8.95 -5.70
C LEU A 100 1.30 9.50 -6.40
N VAL A 101 0.26 9.86 -5.65
CA VAL A 101 -0.95 10.46 -6.20
C VAL A 101 -0.74 11.95 -6.48
N THR A 102 -0.12 12.68 -5.56
CA THR A 102 0.14 14.12 -5.67
C THR A 102 1.54 14.44 -6.17
N MET A 103 2.45 13.45 -6.21
CA MET A 103 3.88 13.62 -6.50
C MET A 103 4.54 14.66 -5.60
N LYS A 104 4.24 14.59 -4.31
CA LYS A 104 4.84 15.40 -3.25
C LYS A 104 5.44 14.49 -2.18
N ALA A 105 6.36 15.04 -1.39
CA ALA A 105 6.93 14.36 -0.25
C ALA A 105 6.38 14.95 1.06
N PHE A 106 6.07 14.07 2.01
CA PHE A 106 5.74 14.41 3.39
C PHE A 106 6.95 14.08 4.26
N VAL A 107 7.55 15.09 4.85
CA VAL A 107 8.73 14.92 5.72
C VAL A 107 8.31 15.18 7.15
N TYR A 108 8.54 14.19 8.02
CA TYR A 108 8.16 14.27 9.43
C TYR A 108 9.00 15.30 10.18
N ASP A 109 8.39 16.01 11.12
CA ASP A 109 9.09 16.92 12.03
C ASP A 109 9.88 16.08 13.05
N GLU A 110 11.21 16.20 13.04
CA GLU A 110 12.09 15.50 13.97
C GLU A 110 11.84 15.87 15.45
N ASN A 111 11.18 16.99 15.71
CA ASN A 111 10.83 17.44 17.06
C ASN A 111 9.44 16.96 17.50
N ASP A 112 8.71 16.26 16.64
CA ASP A 112 7.40 15.69 16.99
C ASP A 112 7.51 14.17 17.19
N PRO A 113 7.65 13.70 18.45
CA PRO A 113 7.80 12.29 18.76
C PRO A 113 6.55 11.45 18.43
N GLN A 114 5.43 12.11 18.14
CA GLN A 114 4.19 11.45 17.74
C GLN A 114 4.05 11.28 16.21
N GLY A 115 4.93 11.95 15.43
CA GLY A 115 4.91 11.87 13.96
C GLY A 115 3.65 12.48 13.32
N ILE A 116 2.95 13.38 14.04
CA ILE A 116 1.70 14.00 13.55
C ILE A 116 2.01 15.17 12.62
N LYS A 117 3.10 15.88 12.92
CA LYS A 117 3.51 17.06 12.16
C LYS A 117 4.44 16.63 11.01
N PHE A 118 4.13 17.14 9.85
CA PHE A 118 4.96 16.93 8.66
C PHE A 118 4.89 18.15 7.74
N ASP A 119 5.94 18.37 7.01
CA ASP A 119 6.01 19.36 5.93
C ASP A 119 5.75 18.70 4.58
N THR A 120 5.00 19.39 3.72
CA THR A 120 4.81 18.98 2.32
C THR A 120 5.84 19.70 1.47
N VAL A 121 6.73 18.91 0.84
CA VAL A 121 7.85 19.44 0.05
C VAL A 121 7.92 18.75 -1.33
N GLU A 122 8.77 19.25 -2.20
CA GLU A 122 9.09 18.57 -3.46
C GLU A 122 9.82 17.26 -3.19
N ILE A 123 9.61 16.26 -4.08
CA ILE A 123 10.31 14.97 -3.98
C ILE A 123 11.83 15.22 -4.09
N PRO A 124 12.64 14.73 -3.14
CA PRO A 124 14.08 14.85 -3.21
C PRO A 124 14.64 14.24 -4.51
N ALA A 125 15.65 14.86 -5.08
CA ALA A 125 16.18 14.53 -6.43
C ALA A 125 16.55 13.04 -6.57
N GLU A 126 17.08 12.44 -5.51
CA GLU A 126 17.47 11.03 -5.43
C GLU A 126 16.31 10.03 -5.52
N TYR A 127 15.08 10.48 -5.22
CA TYR A 127 13.87 9.64 -5.27
C TYR A 127 13.00 9.90 -6.51
N LYS A 128 13.27 10.94 -7.30
CA LYS A 128 12.40 11.35 -8.41
C LYS A 128 12.19 10.25 -9.44
N GLU A 129 13.26 9.67 -9.95
CA GLU A 129 13.19 8.60 -10.95
C GLU A 129 12.37 7.41 -10.44
N LYS A 130 12.64 7.00 -9.19
CA LYS A 130 11.90 5.90 -8.55
C LYS A 130 10.42 6.23 -8.37
N ALA A 131 10.11 7.45 -7.94
CA ALA A 131 8.73 7.90 -7.77
C ALA A 131 7.98 7.92 -9.11
N GLU A 132 8.62 8.39 -10.18
CA GLU A 132 8.06 8.38 -11.54
C GLU A 132 7.78 6.96 -12.04
N GLN A 133 8.71 6.02 -11.83
CA GLN A 133 8.53 4.61 -12.19
C GLN A 133 7.36 3.98 -11.44
N TYR A 134 7.27 4.19 -10.11
CA TYR A 134 6.18 3.64 -9.31
C TYR A 134 4.84 4.32 -9.60
N ARG A 135 4.84 5.63 -9.91
CA ARG A 135 3.63 6.31 -10.37
C ARG A 135 3.13 5.75 -11.70
N ALA A 136 4.01 5.53 -12.67
CA ALA A 136 3.64 4.92 -13.94
C ALA A 136 3.02 3.52 -13.74
N SER A 137 3.63 2.69 -12.89
CA SER A 137 3.08 1.37 -12.53
C SER A 137 1.74 1.47 -11.79
N LEU A 138 1.55 2.48 -10.95
CA LEU A 138 0.28 2.74 -10.28
C LEU A 138 -0.82 3.09 -11.28
N ILE A 139 -0.53 4.00 -12.22
CA ILE A 139 -1.48 4.41 -13.27
C ILE A 139 -1.86 3.21 -14.15
N GLU A 140 -0.88 2.43 -14.61
CA GLU A 140 -1.10 1.20 -15.35
C GLU A 140 -2.01 0.23 -14.58
N GLY A 141 -1.71 0.03 -13.29
CA GLY A 141 -2.48 -0.88 -12.43
C GLY A 141 -3.93 -0.47 -12.19
N VAL A 142 -4.24 0.82 -12.22
CA VAL A 142 -5.63 1.31 -12.08
C VAL A 142 -6.36 1.47 -13.41
N ALA A 143 -5.64 1.60 -14.50
CA ALA A 143 -6.20 1.74 -15.85
C ALA A 143 -7.10 0.55 -16.23
N ASP A 144 -6.74 -0.67 -15.83
CA ASP A 144 -7.55 -1.88 -16.05
C ASP A 144 -8.97 -1.80 -15.44
N PHE A 145 -9.22 -0.83 -14.56
CA PHE A 145 -10.48 -0.66 -13.84
C PHE A 145 -11.20 0.65 -14.15
N ASP A 146 -10.64 1.47 -15.03
CA ASP A 146 -11.20 2.77 -15.40
C ASP A 146 -10.93 3.09 -16.87
N ASP A 147 -11.99 3.03 -17.68
CA ASP A 147 -11.90 3.14 -19.14
C ASP A 147 -11.35 4.51 -19.61
N ASP A 148 -11.67 5.60 -18.89
CA ASP A 148 -11.18 6.94 -19.19
C ASP A 148 -9.67 7.06 -18.94
N ILE A 149 -9.20 6.52 -17.81
CA ILE A 149 -7.76 6.46 -17.51
C ILE A 149 -7.05 5.54 -18.50
N MET A 150 -7.65 4.40 -18.87
CA MET A 150 -7.07 3.48 -19.84
C MET A 150 -6.87 4.16 -21.20
N GLU A 151 -7.88 4.85 -21.72
CA GLU A 151 -7.81 5.53 -23.01
C GLU A 151 -6.68 6.57 -23.02
N ARG A 152 -6.66 7.45 -22.02
CA ARG A 152 -5.66 8.51 -21.89
C ARG A 152 -4.26 7.96 -21.64
N PHE A 153 -4.14 6.88 -20.87
CA PHE A 153 -2.86 6.20 -20.64
C PHE A 153 -2.30 5.60 -21.94
N LEU A 154 -3.14 4.98 -22.78
CA LEU A 154 -2.75 4.45 -24.10
C LEU A 154 -2.34 5.56 -25.08
N GLU A 155 -2.88 6.77 -24.93
CA GLU A 155 -2.45 7.96 -25.67
C GLU A 155 -1.14 8.58 -25.15
N GLY A 156 -0.56 8.01 -24.08
CA GLY A 156 0.70 8.42 -23.48
C GLY A 156 0.57 9.51 -22.42
N GLU A 157 -0.64 9.77 -21.91
CA GLU A 157 -0.82 10.70 -20.81
C GLU A 157 -0.31 10.10 -19.50
N THR A 158 0.45 10.89 -18.74
CA THR A 158 1.02 10.51 -17.44
C THR A 158 0.57 11.43 -16.31
N ASN A 159 -0.06 12.56 -16.66
CA ASN A 159 -0.48 13.57 -15.69
C ASN A 159 -1.99 13.51 -15.45
N PHE A 160 -2.38 12.78 -14.41
CA PHE A 160 -3.76 12.64 -13.97
C PHE A 160 -3.99 13.46 -12.70
N GLU A 161 -5.17 14.05 -12.58
CA GLU A 161 -5.55 14.81 -11.38
C GLU A 161 -5.60 13.89 -10.14
N PRO A 162 -5.15 14.36 -8.97
CA PRO A 162 -5.11 13.55 -7.75
C PRO A 162 -6.45 12.91 -7.38
N ASP A 163 -7.55 13.63 -7.52
CA ASP A 163 -8.88 13.12 -7.16
C ASP A 163 -9.39 12.07 -8.16
N GLU A 164 -8.97 12.17 -9.40
CA GLU A 164 -9.23 11.17 -10.44
C GLU A 164 -8.50 9.86 -10.10
N LEU A 165 -7.20 9.93 -9.81
CA LEU A 165 -6.43 8.76 -9.40
C LEU A 165 -6.96 8.13 -8.10
N ARG A 166 -7.37 8.93 -7.12
CA ARG A 166 -7.98 8.41 -5.89
C ARG A 166 -9.25 7.61 -6.15
N ARG A 167 -10.12 8.11 -7.06
CA ARG A 167 -11.32 7.38 -7.47
C ARG A 167 -10.99 6.07 -8.16
N ALA A 168 -10.01 6.08 -9.07
CA ALA A 168 -9.57 4.88 -9.77
C ALA A 168 -8.92 3.85 -8.82
N ILE A 169 -8.05 4.28 -7.90
CA ILE A 169 -7.46 3.43 -6.86
C ILE A 169 -8.58 2.78 -6.01
N ARG A 170 -9.59 3.56 -5.62
CA ARG A 170 -10.74 3.02 -4.88
C ARG A 170 -11.48 1.96 -5.69
N LYS A 171 -11.79 2.23 -6.95
CA LYS A 171 -12.49 1.31 -7.85
C LYS A 171 -11.69 0.01 -8.05
N ALA A 172 -10.38 0.14 -8.30
CA ALA A 172 -9.46 -0.98 -8.43
C ALA A 172 -9.37 -1.81 -7.14
N THR A 173 -9.24 -1.17 -5.97
CA THR A 173 -9.21 -1.85 -4.66
C THR A 173 -10.51 -2.63 -4.40
N LEU A 174 -11.67 -2.04 -4.67
CA LEU A 174 -12.97 -2.69 -4.51
C LEU A 174 -13.17 -3.89 -5.46
N SER A 175 -12.48 -3.92 -6.61
CA SER A 175 -12.46 -5.08 -7.51
C SER A 175 -11.78 -6.31 -6.92
N ARG A 176 -10.95 -6.14 -5.88
CA ARG A 176 -10.12 -7.16 -5.21
C ARG A 176 -8.96 -7.70 -6.07
N LYS A 177 -8.78 -7.18 -7.27
CA LYS A 177 -7.70 -7.55 -8.20
C LYS A 177 -6.49 -6.60 -8.11
N PHE A 178 -6.60 -5.58 -7.26
CA PHE A 178 -5.59 -4.57 -7.01
C PHE A 178 -5.44 -4.40 -5.49
N VAL A 179 -4.21 -4.20 -5.02
CA VAL A 179 -3.91 -4.00 -3.60
C VAL A 179 -3.10 -2.72 -3.46
N ALA A 180 -3.72 -1.67 -2.94
CA ALA A 180 -3.00 -0.46 -2.56
C ALA A 180 -2.07 -0.75 -1.39
N VAL A 181 -0.79 -0.34 -1.47
CA VAL A 181 0.22 -0.57 -0.43
C VAL A 181 0.71 0.74 0.16
N ILE A 182 0.75 0.79 1.49
CA ILE A 182 1.15 1.97 2.29
C ILE A 182 2.24 1.55 3.27
N PRO A 183 3.39 2.24 3.35
CA PRO A 183 4.41 2.05 4.40
C PRO A 183 4.09 2.86 5.67
N GLY A 184 4.53 2.34 6.86
CA GLY A 184 4.43 3.04 8.13
C GLY A 184 5.20 2.41 9.28
#